data_34e231a594ec7afe6f291b8b8fa0a30d
#
_entry.id   34e231a594ec7afe6f291b8b8fa0a30d
#
_cell.length_a   1.000
_cell.length_b   1.000
_cell.length_c   1.000
_cell.angle_alpha   90.00
_cell.angle_beta   90.00
_cell.angle_gamma   90.00
#
_symmetry.space_group_name_H-M   'P 1'
#
loop_
_entity.id
_entity.type
_entity.pdbx_description
1 polymer ?
#
loop_
_entity_poly.entity_id
_entity_poly.type
_entity_poly.pdbx_seq_one_letter_code
_entity_poly.pdbx_strand_id
1 'polypeptide(L)'
;MTTKSLLARKDDLSATDNQLKILNGGDFSNGTLPRFADKIAQIGHLPLKPTEMEIFQINLGYMCNQVCSHCHVDAGPDRKEIMTRETMSLCLEVLKKTKVHTLDLTGGAPEMNPDFRWFIEEAAKIGIKDIIVRSNLTIIR
;
A
#
# COMPACT_ATOMS: atom_id res chain seq x y z
N MET A 1 -8.01 21.99 -15.99
CA MET A 1 -8.92 20.84 -15.75
C MET A 1 -8.42 20.18 -14.47
N THR A 2 -9.22 20.16 -13.41
CA THR A 2 -8.89 19.41 -12.20
C THR A 2 -8.96 17.93 -12.53
N THR A 3 -7.83 17.28 -12.56
CA THR A 3 -7.74 15.81 -12.69
C THR A 3 -8.38 15.19 -11.45
N LYS A 4 -9.32 14.27 -11.67
CA LYS A 4 -10.04 13.56 -10.61
C LYS A 4 -9.55 12.12 -10.54
N SER A 5 -9.62 11.50 -9.35
CA SER A 5 -9.35 10.07 -9.16
C SER A 5 -10.22 9.20 -10.07
N LEU A 6 -9.87 7.93 -10.26
CA LEU A 6 -10.71 6.97 -10.99
C LEU A 6 -12.08 6.84 -10.32
N LEU A 7 -12.12 6.84 -8.98
CA LEU A 7 -13.35 6.80 -8.20
C LEU A 7 -14.28 7.96 -8.53
N ALA A 8 -13.75 9.20 -8.56
CA ALA A 8 -14.55 10.40 -8.87
C ALA A 8 -14.97 10.46 -10.34
N ARG A 9 -14.30 9.73 -11.24
CA ARG A 9 -14.67 9.53 -12.65
C ARG A 9 -15.64 8.37 -12.87
N LYS A 10 -15.95 7.61 -11.80
CA LYS A 10 -16.77 6.39 -11.86
C LYS A 10 -16.20 5.33 -12.80
N ASP A 11 -14.88 5.21 -12.85
CA ASP A 11 -14.18 4.21 -13.65
C ASP A 11 -14.29 2.84 -12.97
N ASP A 12 -14.57 1.80 -13.74
CA ASP A 12 -14.74 0.44 -13.24
C ASP A 12 -13.49 -0.09 -12.51
N LEU A 13 -12.31 0.40 -12.89
CA LEU A 13 -11.06 0.05 -12.24
C LEU A 13 -10.86 0.71 -10.86
N SER A 14 -11.75 1.61 -10.44
CA SER A 14 -11.75 2.15 -9.08
C SER A 14 -12.26 1.14 -8.04
N ALA A 15 -12.99 0.11 -8.47
CA ALA A 15 -13.55 -0.92 -7.60
C ALA A 15 -12.58 -2.10 -7.45
N THR A 16 -12.16 -2.39 -6.22
CA THR A 16 -11.23 -3.49 -5.90
C THR A 16 -11.73 -4.85 -6.42
N ASP A 17 -13.03 -5.11 -6.31
CA ASP A 17 -13.62 -6.36 -6.79
C ASP A 17 -13.48 -6.53 -8.30
N ASN A 18 -13.58 -5.45 -9.07
CA ASN A 18 -13.36 -5.48 -10.52
C ASN A 18 -11.89 -5.71 -10.85
N GLN A 19 -10.97 -5.05 -10.12
CA GLN A 19 -9.54 -5.31 -10.27
C GLN A 19 -9.21 -6.78 -9.99
N LEU A 20 -9.72 -7.33 -8.88
CA LEU A 20 -9.51 -8.73 -8.51
C LEU A 20 -10.11 -9.70 -9.52
N LYS A 21 -11.29 -9.41 -10.05
CA LYS A 21 -11.89 -10.23 -11.13
C LYS A 21 -11.00 -10.27 -12.39
N ILE A 22 -10.45 -9.12 -12.78
CA ILE A 22 -9.53 -9.04 -13.92
C ILE A 22 -8.26 -9.83 -13.63
N LEU A 23 -7.66 -9.64 -12.46
CA LEU A 23 -6.40 -10.28 -12.08
C LEU A 23 -6.53 -11.81 -11.89
N ASN A 24 -7.64 -12.26 -11.31
CA ASN A 24 -7.87 -13.68 -11.01
C ASN A 24 -8.58 -14.43 -12.15
N GLY A 25 -9.38 -13.75 -12.95
CA GLY A 25 -10.19 -14.34 -14.03
C GLY A 25 -9.83 -13.87 -15.42
N GLY A 26 -8.87 -12.97 -15.53
CA GLY A 26 -8.40 -12.50 -16.82
C GLY A 26 -7.84 -13.65 -17.61
N ASP A 27 -8.39 -13.86 -18.79
CA ASP A 27 -7.89 -14.83 -19.76
C ASP A 27 -6.55 -14.35 -20.33
N PHE A 28 -5.51 -14.35 -19.50
CA PHE A 28 -4.12 -14.28 -19.96
C PHE A 28 -3.75 -15.58 -20.68
N SER A 29 -4.71 -16.49 -20.86
CA SER A 29 -4.57 -17.81 -21.45
C SER A 29 -4.56 -17.79 -22.97
N ASN A 30 -4.20 -16.67 -23.60
CA ASN A 30 -3.80 -16.71 -25.03
C ASN A 30 -2.62 -17.66 -25.29
N GLY A 31 -2.37 -18.59 -24.38
CA GLY A 31 -1.40 -19.65 -24.50
C GLY A 31 0.08 -19.24 -24.42
N THR A 32 0.35 -17.94 -24.27
CA THR A 32 1.73 -17.42 -24.33
C THR A 32 2.43 -17.31 -22.98
N LEU A 33 1.66 -17.14 -21.87
CA LEU A 33 2.24 -17.05 -20.53
C LEU A 33 1.78 -18.20 -19.65
N PRO A 34 2.72 -19.01 -19.13
CA PRO A 34 2.38 -20.09 -18.20
C PRO A 34 1.87 -19.51 -16.88
N ARG A 35 0.97 -20.24 -16.22
CA ARG A 35 0.52 -19.84 -14.87
C ARG A 35 1.69 -19.87 -13.91
N PHE A 36 1.75 -18.89 -13.01
CA PHE A 36 2.78 -18.78 -11.99
C PHE A 36 2.88 -20.06 -11.13
N ALA A 37 1.73 -20.59 -10.68
CA ALA A 37 1.69 -21.82 -9.88
C ALA A 37 2.33 -23.00 -10.58
N ASP A 38 2.09 -23.17 -11.91
CA ASP A 38 2.66 -24.28 -12.68
C ASP A 38 4.19 -24.15 -12.78
N LYS A 39 4.70 -22.92 -12.94
CA LYS A 39 6.14 -22.67 -12.99
C LYS A 39 6.82 -22.92 -11.66
N ILE A 40 6.22 -22.47 -10.57
CA ILE A 40 6.75 -22.70 -9.23
C ILE A 40 6.71 -24.19 -8.85
N ALA A 41 5.65 -24.91 -9.27
CA ALA A 41 5.59 -26.36 -9.08
C ALA A 41 6.71 -27.10 -9.82
N GLN A 42 7.00 -26.70 -11.08
CA GLN A 42 8.07 -27.31 -11.88
C GLN A 42 9.46 -27.24 -11.23
N ILE A 43 9.74 -26.19 -10.45
CA ILE A 43 11.01 -26.01 -9.72
C ILE A 43 10.96 -26.50 -8.27
N GLY A 44 9.87 -27.17 -7.86
CA GLY A 44 9.75 -27.78 -6.54
C GLY A 44 9.53 -26.82 -5.37
N HIS A 45 9.10 -25.58 -5.62
CA HIS A 45 8.91 -24.56 -4.59
C HIS A 45 7.46 -24.39 -4.09
N LEU A 46 6.58 -25.35 -4.37
CA LEU A 46 5.25 -25.37 -3.75
C LEU A 46 5.20 -26.33 -2.55
N PRO A 47 4.45 -25.97 -1.50
CA PRO A 47 3.79 -24.68 -1.28
C PRO A 47 4.80 -23.58 -0.94
N LEU A 48 4.55 -22.35 -1.45
CA LEU A 48 5.33 -21.20 -1.03
C LEU A 48 5.13 -20.96 0.48
N LYS A 49 6.23 -20.80 1.19
CA LYS A 49 6.20 -20.50 2.63
C LYS A 49 6.69 -19.08 2.86
N PRO A 50 6.07 -18.33 3.78
CA PRO A 50 6.60 -17.03 4.16
C PRO A 50 7.98 -17.21 4.83
N THR A 51 8.85 -16.25 4.58
CA THR A 51 10.12 -16.10 5.29
C THR A 51 9.94 -15.13 6.47
N GLU A 52 11.03 -14.68 7.08
CA GLU A 52 10.97 -13.64 8.08
C GLU A 52 10.49 -12.32 7.46
N MET A 53 9.79 -11.50 8.25
CA MET A 53 9.35 -10.17 7.84
C MET A 53 10.47 -9.17 8.12
N GLU A 54 11.02 -8.57 7.08
CA GLU A 54 12.08 -7.56 7.18
C GLU A 54 11.53 -6.14 7.14
N ILE A 55 10.50 -5.92 6.32
CA ILE A 55 9.86 -4.63 6.09
C ILE A 55 8.38 -4.73 6.43
N PHE A 56 7.89 -3.81 7.22
CA PHE A 56 6.46 -3.66 7.48
C PHE A 56 5.93 -2.46 6.70
N GLN A 57 5.20 -2.73 5.62
CA GLN A 57 4.61 -1.69 4.79
C GLN A 57 3.20 -1.37 5.25
N ILE A 58 2.90 -0.08 5.40
CA ILE A 58 1.60 0.42 5.85
C ILE A 58 1.10 1.49 4.88
N ASN A 59 -0.13 1.34 4.42
CA ASN A 59 -0.84 2.36 3.65
C ASN A 59 -1.64 3.25 4.61
N LEU A 60 -1.29 4.54 4.68
CA LEU A 60 -1.92 5.50 5.58
C LEU A 60 -3.19 6.15 5.04
N GLY A 61 -3.62 5.78 3.83
CA GLY A 61 -4.86 6.24 3.21
C GLY A 61 -4.67 6.67 1.76
N TYR A 62 -5.75 7.18 1.17
CA TYR A 62 -5.79 7.60 -0.24
C TYR A 62 -5.84 9.12 -0.41
N MET A 63 -5.85 9.88 0.68
CA MET A 63 -5.80 11.33 0.62
C MET A 63 -4.45 11.78 0.03
N CYS A 64 -4.49 12.61 -1.01
CA CYS A 64 -3.31 13.16 -1.66
C CYS A 64 -3.64 14.55 -2.22
N ASN A 65 -2.66 15.43 -2.26
CA ASN A 65 -2.83 16.76 -2.89
C ASN A 65 -2.61 16.73 -4.41
N GLN A 66 -2.28 15.58 -4.98
CA GLN A 66 -2.06 15.37 -6.41
C GLN A 66 -2.89 14.23 -6.96
N VAL A 67 -3.17 14.27 -8.27
CA VAL A 67 -3.75 13.15 -9.03
C VAL A 67 -2.76 12.78 -10.13
N CYS A 68 -2.08 11.66 -9.94
CA CYS A 68 -1.12 11.15 -10.91
C CYS A 68 -1.78 10.13 -11.84
N SER A 69 -1.52 10.22 -13.15
CA SER A 69 -2.10 9.31 -14.14
C SER A 69 -1.71 7.85 -13.94
N HIS A 70 -0.60 7.61 -13.25
CA HIS A 70 -0.05 6.28 -12.94
C HIS A 70 -0.23 5.87 -11.46
N CYS A 71 -1.11 6.54 -10.73
CA CYS A 71 -1.31 6.24 -9.31
C CYS A 71 -2.00 4.89 -9.13
N HIS A 72 -1.27 3.89 -8.65
CA HIS A 72 -1.77 2.52 -8.47
C HIS A 72 -2.77 2.36 -7.32
N VAL A 73 -2.85 3.36 -6.41
CA VAL A 73 -3.81 3.37 -5.30
C VAL A 73 -4.97 4.33 -5.55
N ASP A 74 -5.02 4.97 -6.71
CA ASP A 74 -6.04 5.96 -7.06
C ASP A 74 -6.24 7.04 -5.98
N ALA A 75 -5.12 7.58 -5.49
CA ALA A 75 -5.12 8.65 -4.51
C ALA A 75 -5.49 10.01 -5.15
N GLY A 76 -6.03 10.92 -4.36
CA GLY A 76 -6.38 12.24 -4.85
C GLY A 76 -6.95 13.16 -3.78
N PRO A 77 -7.16 14.45 -4.12
CA PRO A 77 -7.75 15.45 -3.22
C PRO A 77 -9.21 15.18 -2.87
N ASP A 78 -9.90 14.41 -3.69
CA ASP A 78 -11.28 13.99 -3.52
C ASP A 78 -11.43 12.75 -2.64
N ARG A 79 -10.31 12.08 -2.30
CA ARG A 79 -10.28 10.90 -1.42
C ARG A 79 -10.16 11.34 0.04
N LYS A 80 -10.96 10.71 0.89
CA LYS A 80 -11.03 11.02 2.32
C LYS A 80 -10.62 9.87 3.23
N GLU A 81 -10.36 8.72 2.63
CA GLU A 81 -10.00 7.53 3.36
C GLU A 81 -8.58 7.70 3.94
N ILE A 82 -8.51 7.69 5.25
CA ILE A 82 -7.25 7.74 6.02
C ILE A 82 -7.26 6.67 7.09
N MET A 83 -6.10 6.13 7.40
CA MET A 83 -5.93 5.23 8.53
C MET A 83 -6.17 5.99 9.83
N THR A 84 -6.99 5.43 10.72
CA THR A 84 -7.26 6.04 12.03
C THR A 84 -6.13 5.78 13.00
N ARG A 85 -6.06 6.61 14.04
CA ARG A 85 -5.06 6.48 15.13
C ARG A 85 -5.16 5.15 15.85
N GLU A 86 -6.39 4.62 16.03
CA GLU A 86 -6.62 3.31 16.63
C GLU A 86 -5.97 2.20 15.79
N THR A 87 -6.16 2.24 14.47
CA THR A 87 -5.54 1.28 13.56
C THR A 87 -4.02 1.40 13.57
N MET A 88 -3.48 2.62 13.56
CA MET A 88 -2.04 2.86 13.71
C MET A 88 -1.50 2.30 15.03
N SER A 89 -2.24 2.44 16.13
CA SER A 89 -1.86 1.86 17.43
C SER A 89 -1.76 0.34 17.36
N LEU A 90 -2.68 -0.33 16.68
CA LEU A 90 -2.60 -1.78 16.45
C LEU A 90 -1.36 -2.16 15.61
N CYS A 91 -1.02 -1.37 14.61
CA CYS A 91 0.22 -1.56 13.84
C CYS A 91 1.46 -1.46 14.73
N LEU A 92 1.51 -0.48 15.64
CA LEU A 92 2.60 -0.34 16.61
C LEU A 92 2.70 -1.56 17.55
N GLU A 93 1.56 -2.11 17.98
CA GLU A 93 1.55 -3.34 18.80
C GLU A 93 2.10 -4.55 18.03
N VAL A 94 1.84 -4.65 16.73
CA VAL A 94 2.44 -5.69 15.87
C VAL A 94 3.94 -5.47 15.75
N LEU A 95 4.38 -4.24 15.49
CA LEU A 95 5.80 -3.88 15.37
C LEU A 95 6.59 -4.22 16.64
N LYS A 96 6.03 -3.98 17.83
CA LYS A 96 6.65 -4.36 19.12
C LYS A 96 6.87 -5.87 19.27
N LYS A 97 6.04 -6.68 18.63
CA LYS A 97 6.07 -8.16 18.71
C LYS A 97 6.92 -8.82 17.63
N THR A 98 7.37 -8.05 16.65
CA THR A 98 8.14 -8.53 15.51
C THR A 98 9.59 -8.07 15.59
N LYS A 99 10.46 -8.67 14.77
CA LYS A 99 11.86 -8.24 14.62
C LYS A 99 12.05 -7.31 13.43
N VAL A 100 10.98 -6.68 12.97
CA VAL A 100 11.03 -5.76 11.83
C VAL A 100 11.87 -4.55 12.19
N HIS A 101 12.75 -4.15 11.29
CA HIS A 101 13.62 -2.99 11.47
C HIS A 101 13.23 -1.81 10.58
N THR A 102 12.49 -2.07 9.50
CA THR A 102 12.13 -1.08 8.50
C THR A 102 10.61 -0.93 8.42
N LEU A 103 10.14 0.30 8.60
CA LEU A 103 8.76 0.71 8.40
C LEU A 103 8.64 1.47 7.08
N ASP A 104 7.82 1.00 6.14
CA ASP A 104 7.59 1.61 4.84
C ASP A 104 6.18 2.22 4.78
N LEU A 105 6.10 3.55 4.85
CA LEU A 105 4.86 4.30 4.85
C LEU A 105 4.48 4.71 3.44
N THR A 106 3.34 4.24 2.98
CA THR A 106 2.80 4.49 1.65
C THR A 106 1.36 5.02 1.71
N GLY A 107 0.77 5.22 0.55
CA GLY A 107 -0.61 5.71 0.41
C GLY A 107 -0.71 6.76 -0.69
N GLY A 108 -1.56 7.75 -0.47
CA GLY A 108 -1.59 8.96 -1.29
C GLY A 108 -0.40 9.86 -0.97
N ALA A 109 -0.60 10.80 -0.05
CA ALA A 109 0.47 11.55 0.60
C ALA A 109 0.42 11.23 2.10
N PRO A 110 1.28 10.33 2.60
CA PRO A 110 1.27 9.89 3.99
C PRO A 110 1.25 11.05 5.01
N GLU A 111 1.94 12.13 4.68
CA GLU A 111 2.06 13.33 5.51
C GLU A 111 0.74 14.10 5.67
N MET A 112 -0.26 13.84 4.82
CA MET A 112 -1.60 14.42 4.98
C MET A 112 -2.43 13.73 6.06
N ASN A 113 -2.02 12.55 6.52
CA ASN A 113 -2.67 11.93 7.66
C ASN A 113 -2.35 12.75 8.93
N PRO A 114 -3.35 13.21 9.70
CA PRO A 114 -3.13 14.06 10.86
C PRO A 114 -2.30 13.40 11.97
N ASP A 115 -2.30 12.07 12.03
CA ASP A 115 -1.55 11.30 13.01
C ASP A 115 -0.19 10.81 12.48
N PHE A 116 0.21 11.21 11.27
CA PHE A 116 1.48 10.79 10.65
C PHE A 116 2.70 11.06 11.53
N ARG A 117 2.85 12.28 12.02
CA ARG A 117 4.00 12.66 12.86
C ARG A 117 4.04 11.84 14.14
N TRP A 118 2.91 11.74 14.83
CA TRP A 118 2.79 10.93 16.03
C TRP A 118 3.18 9.47 15.77
N PHE A 119 2.72 8.91 14.65
CA PHE A 119 3.00 7.51 14.31
C PHE A 119 4.50 7.25 14.09
N ILE A 120 5.20 8.16 13.40
CA ILE A 120 6.66 8.09 13.23
C ILE A 120 7.38 8.17 14.57
N GLU A 121 6.98 9.11 15.43
CA GLU A 121 7.60 9.29 16.75
C GLU A 121 7.42 8.04 17.63
N GLU A 122 6.24 7.42 17.62
CA GLU A 122 6.01 6.18 18.36
C GLU A 122 6.78 5.00 17.76
N ALA A 123 6.85 4.89 16.43
CA ALA A 123 7.64 3.86 15.76
C ALA A 123 9.14 3.98 16.11
N ALA A 124 9.68 5.18 16.16
CA ALA A 124 11.06 5.41 16.58
C ALA A 124 11.30 5.00 18.04
N LYS A 125 10.36 5.31 18.95
CA LYS A 125 10.46 4.93 20.38
C LYS A 125 10.49 3.42 20.60
N ILE A 126 9.81 2.64 19.78
CA ILE A 126 9.83 1.16 19.88
C ILE A 126 11.02 0.51 19.18
N GLY A 127 11.92 1.30 18.61
CA GLY A 127 13.21 0.83 18.08
C GLY A 127 13.25 0.53 16.60
N ILE A 128 12.27 1.03 15.81
CA ILE A 128 12.35 0.99 14.35
C ILE A 128 13.54 1.84 13.91
N LYS A 129 14.45 1.26 13.13
CA LYS A 129 15.70 1.90 12.72
C LYS A 129 15.56 2.70 11.43
N ASP A 130 14.80 2.17 10.49
CA ASP A 130 14.62 2.77 9.18
C ASP A 130 13.14 3.07 8.95
N ILE A 131 12.83 4.32 8.62
CA ILE A 131 11.48 4.74 8.24
C ILE A 131 11.52 5.30 6.83
N ILE A 132 10.91 4.57 5.91
CA ILE A 132 10.76 4.96 4.51
C ILE A 132 9.41 5.66 4.38
N VAL A 133 9.39 6.85 3.80
CA VAL A 133 8.16 7.57 3.48
C VAL A 133 8.06 7.75 1.97
N ARG A 134 7.04 7.17 1.37
CA ARG A 134 6.78 7.32 -0.07
C ARG A 134 5.96 8.58 -0.31
N SER A 135 6.65 9.68 -0.50
CA SER A 135 6.09 11.02 -0.62
C SER A 135 6.29 11.62 -2.01
N ASN A 136 5.37 12.47 -2.44
CA ASN A 136 5.56 13.32 -3.61
C ASN A 136 6.34 14.61 -3.28
N LEU A 137 6.75 14.80 -2.04
CA LEU A 137 7.55 15.92 -1.49
C LEU A 137 6.94 17.32 -1.64
N THR A 138 5.67 17.44 -2.06
CA THR A 138 5.06 18.77 -2.30
C THR A 138 4.34 19.33 -1.07
N ILE A 139 4.20 18.54 0.00
CA ILE A 139 3.53 18.92 1.26
C ILE A 139 4.55 19.38 2.31
N ILE A 140 5.78 18.92 2.19
CA ILE A 140 6.86 19.25 3.12
C ILE A 140 7.25 20.72 2.89
N ARG A 141 7.07 21.55 3.91
CA ARG A 141 7.49 22.95 3.94
C ARG A 141 8.52 23.14 5.04
#